data_c27b2a6cc4ed3a3b12422906e9dea065
#
_entry.id   c27b2a6cc4ed3a3b12422906e9dea065
#
_cell.length_a   1.000
_cell.length_b   1.000
_cell.length_c   1.000
_cell.angle_alpha   90.00
_cell.angle_beta   90.00
_cell.angle_gamma   90.00
#
_symmetry.space_group_name_H-M   'P 1'
#
loop_
_entity.id
_entity.type
_entity.pdbx_description
1 polymer ?
#
loop_
_entity_poly.entity_id
_entity_poly.type
_entity_poly.pdbx_seq_one_letter_code
_entity_poly.pdbx_strand_id
1 'polypeptide(L)'
;GPVTAYIKEKSDAFILVQFAFDKSGYTRSGLSMQRVAVEASEMENVDAYGFNCELDSTHMYQFMKNLKFSSDKFVSALPNAGYPYTLRGKTIYSNNASYYAEKMKDIAALGTDILGGCCGTTPEYIALLSGELQDVPKAAKKIENVVTQEVTRTPSIFEEKLSRGEKAYIVELDPPFSEDASKVMKGAEDLRKCNVDLITLSDSPMARARMDAGQLAVKIQQKTGVA
;
A
#
# COMPACT_ATOMS: atom_id res chain seq x y z
N GLY A 1 -5.98 13.45 -11.04
CA GLY A 1 -5.29 12.92 -12.23
C GLY A 1 -6.10 13.11 -13.50
N PRO A 2 -5.59 12.78 -14.70
CA PRO A 2 -6.26 13.08 -15.98
C PRO A 2 -7.65 12.43 -16.12
N VAL A 3 -7.86 11.25 -15.56
CA VAL A 3 -9.16 10.56 -15.62
C VAL A 3 -10.22 11.31 -14.81
N THR A 4 -9.90 11.74 -13.59
CA THR A 4 -10.84 12.48 -12.74
C THR A 4 -11.16 13.85 -13.31
N ALA A 5 -10.18 14.53 -13.91
CA ALA A 5 -10.39 15.79 -14.62
C ALA A 5 -11.34 15.61 -15.82
N TYR A 6 -11.13 14.57 -16.63
CA TYR A 6 -12.01 14.26 -17.76
C TYR A 6 -13.45 13.95 -17.33
N ILE A 7 -13.64 13.18 -16.24
CA ILE A 7 -14.99 12.90 -15.72
C ILE A 7 -15.68 14.19 -15.30
N LYS A 8 -14.99 15.06 -14.54
CA LYS A 8 -15.56 16.35 -14.09
C LYS A 8 -15.85 17.32 -15.24
N GLU A 9 -15.09 17.24 -16.34
CA GLU A 9 -15.41 18.03 -17.54
C GLU A 9 -16.73 17.58 -18.20
N LYS A 10 -17.06 16.28 -18.12
CA LYS A 10 -18.23 15.69 -18.81
C LYS A 10 -19.44 15.49 -17.91
N SER A 11 -19.31 15.58 -16.59
CA SER A 11 -20.41 15.31 -15.67
C SER A 11 -20.15 15.90 -14.28
N ASP A 12 -21.22 16.11 -13.51
CA ASP A 12 -21.19 16.47 -12.10
C ASP A 12 -21.11 15.26 -11.16
N ALA A 13 -20.62 14.12 -11.67
CA ALA A 13 -20.53 12.88 -10.90
C ALA A 13 -19.66 13.06 -9.64
N PHE A 14 -20.13 12.50 -8.53
CA PHE A 14 -19.32 12.38 -7.31
C PHE A 14 -18.18 11.38 -7.52
N ILE A 15 -16.95 11.80 -7.31
CA ILE A 15 -15.75 10.99 -7.55
C ILE A 15 -15.15 10.56 -6.22
N LEU A 16 -15.25 9.26 -5.94
CA LEU A 16 -14.55 8.59 -4.84
C LEU A 16 -13.35 7.82 -5.37
N VAL A 17 -12.15 8.15 -4.91
CA VAL A 17 -10.93 7.41 -5.23
C VAL A 17 -10.55 6.49 -4.08
N GLN A 18 -10.29 5.22 -4.39
CA GLN A 18 -9.99 4.18 -3.41
C GLN A 18 -8.58 3.63 -3.57
N PHE A 19 -7.91 3.37 -2.45
CA PHE A 19 -6.56 2.84 -2.41
C PHE A 19 -6.50 1.56 -1.56
N ALA A 20 -5.69 0.59 -1.99
CA ALA A 20 -5.44 -0.64 -1.27
C ALA A 20 -4.03 -0.64 -0.66
N PHE A 21 -3.92 -1.17 0.55
CA PHE A 21 -2.67 -1.24 1.32
C PHE A 21 -2.47 -2.64 1.87
N ASP A 22 -1.24 -3.08 1.87
CA ASP A 22 -0.85 -4.34 2.51
C ASP A 22 -0.91 -4.25 4.04
N LYS A 23 -0.60 -5.36 4.72
CA LYS A 23 -0.58 -5.44 6.19
C LYS A 23 0.48 -4.56 6.86
N SER A 24 1.42 -4.02 6.10
CA SER A 24 2.45 -3.09 6.57
C SER A 24 2.03 -1.63 6.40
N GLY A 25 0.88 -1.37 5.78
CA GLY A 25 0.33 -0.02 5.53
C GLY A 25 0.91 0.68 4.31
N TYR A 26 1.41 -0.09 3.34
CA TYR A 26 1.99 0.43 2.10
C TYR A 26 1.21 -0.04 0.88
N THR A 27 1.17 0.80 -0.15
CA THR A 27 0.72 0.41 -1.49
C THR A 27 1.77 -0.52 -2.14
N ARG A 28 1.38 -1.22 -3.21
CA ARG A 28 2.33 -2.01 -4.02
C ARG A 28 3.50 -1.19 -4.60
N SER A 29 3.33 0.12 -4.73
CA SER A 29 4.39 1.05 -5.15
C SER A 29 5.20 1.64 -3.98
N GLY A 30 4.99 1.18 -2.75
CA GLY A 30 5.74 1.60 -1.57
C GLY A 30 5.30 2.93 -0.93
N LEU A 31 4.13 3.46 -1.29
CA LEU A 31 3.60 4.67 -0.66
C LEU A 31 2.87 4.31 0.64
N SER A 32 3.16 5.01 1.72
CA SER A 32 2.46 4.84 3.00
C SER A 32 1.03 5.39 2.94
N MET A 33 0.14 4.84 3.77
CA MET A 33 -1.25 5.30 3.87
C MET A 33 -1.35 6.81 4.19
N GLN A 34 -0.50 7.33 5.09
CA GLN A 34 -0.45 8.75 5.42
C GLN A 34 -0.11 9.61 4.19
N ARG A 35 0.90 9.22 3.41
CA ARG A 35 1.28 9.95 2.21
C ARG A 35 0.17 9.95 1.17
N VAL A 36 -0.43 8.80 0.91
CA VAL A 36 -1.56 8.68 -0.03
C VAL A 36 -2.76 9.50 0.43
N ALA A 37 -3.07 9.53 1.73
CA ALA A 37 -4.16 10.34 2.28
C ALA A 37 -3.93 11.84 2.04
N VAL A 38 -2.72 12.34 2.24
CA VAL A 38 -2.37 13.75 1.97
C VAL A 38 -2.51 14.06 0.48
N GLU A 39 -1.83 13.28 -0.39
CA GLU A 39 -1.89 13.49 -1.83
C GLU A 39 -3.33 13.43 -2.38
N ALA A 40 -4.14 12.47 -1.90
CA ALA A 40 -5.55 12.34 -2.32
C ALA A 40 -6.42 13.52 -1.83
N SER A 41 -6.14 14.03 -0.64
CA SER A 41 -6.86 15.17 -0.09
C SER A 41 -6.64 16.47 -0.88
N GLU A 42 -5.50 16.60 -1.56
CA GLU A 42 -5.13 17.75 -2.38
C GLU A 42 -5.63 17.67 -3.83
N MET A 43 -6.16 16.51 -4.26
CA MET A 43 -6.66 16.34 -5.64
C MET A 43 -7.92 17.15 -5.89
N GLU A 44 -7.86 18.21 -6.72
CA GLU A 44 -8.98 19.13 -6.99
C GLU A 44 -10.24 18.44 -7.55
N ASN A 45 -10.07 17.44 -8.42
CA ASN A 45 -11.16 16.74 -9.11
C ASN A 45 -11.59 15.44 -8.39
N VAL A 46 -11.51 15.41 -7.06
CA VAL A 46 -11.88 14.27 -6.23
C VAL A 46 -12.72 14.78 -5.05
N ASP A 47 -13.92 14.24 -4.89
CA ASP A 47 -14.85 14.65 -3.84
C ASP A 47 -14.60 13.86 -2.54
N ALA A 48 -14.19 12.61 -2.68
CA ALA A 48 -13.87 11.70 -1.58
C ALA A 48 -12.67 10.82 -1.91
N TYR A 49 -11.93 10.43 -0.89
CA TYR A 49 -10.90 9.42 -1.00
C TYR A 49 -11.05 8.37 0.10
N GLY A 50 -10.42 7.24 -0.05
CA GLY A 50 -10.49 6.23 0.99
C GLY A 50 -9.69 4.98 0.74
N PHE A 51 -9.95 4.00 1.58
CA PHE A 51 -9.18 2.77 1.69
C PHE A 51 -10.10 1.58 1.56
N ASN A 52 -9.72 0.64 0.71
CA ASN A 52 -10.54 -0.55 0.50
C ASN A 52 -9.68 -1.78 0.27
N CYS A 53 -10.29 -2.94 0.49
CA CYS A 53 -9.69 -4.25 0.22
C CYS A 53 -8.37 -4.49 1.00
N GLU A 54 -7.70 -5.62 0.75
CA GLU A 54 -6.43 -6.08 1.34
C GLU A 54 -6.46 -6.19 2.89
N LEU A 55 -6.89 -5.15 3.59
CA LEU A 55 -6.99 -5.11 5.06
C LEU A 55 -8.36 -5.58 5.55
N ASP A 56 -8.39 -6.25 6.71
CA ASP A 56 -9.60 -6.45 7.49
C ASP A 56 -9.96 -5.19 8.32
N SER A 57 -11.12 -5.19 8.96
CA SER A 57 -11.60 -4.05 9.75
C SER A 57 -10.67 -3.68 10.91
N THR A 58 -9.99 -4.67 11.52
CA THR A 58 -9.08 -4.46 12.64
C THR A 58 -7.81 -3.74 12.21
N HIS A 59 -7.15 -4.22 11.15
CA HIS A 59 -5.93 -3.58 10.66
C HIS A 59 -6.23 -2.22 10.03
N MET A 60 -7.35 -2.08 9.33
CA MET A 60 -7.76 -0.79 8.81
C MET A 60 -7.96 0.23 9.94
N TYR A 61 -8.63 -0.16 11.03
CA TYR A 61 -8.75 0.69 12.23
C TYR A 61 -7.39 1.08 12.81
N GLN A 62 -6.45 0.10 12.95
CA GLN A 62 -5.12 0.37 13.50
C GLN A 62 -4.33 1.40 12.68
N PHE A 63 -4.44 1.37 11.37
CA PHE A 63 -3.80 2.37 10.52
C PHE A 63 -4.54 3.71 10.57
N MET A 64 -5.86 3.69 10.44
CA MET A 64 -6.66 4.92 10.39
C MET A 64 -6.62 5.73 11.67
N LYS A 65 -6.54 5.09 12.86
CA LYS A 65 -6.44 5.82 14.14
C LYS A 65 -5.18 6.68 14.27
N ASN A 66 -4.13 6.36 13.52
CA ASN A 66 -2.87 7.11 13.49
C ASN A 66 -2.81 8.07 12.30
N LEU A 67 -3.82 8.05 11.44
CA LEU A 67 -3.87 8.88 10.24
C LEU A 67 -4.22 10.31 10.62
N LYS A 68 -3.48 11.25 10.04
CA LYS A 68 -3.76 12.67 10.14
C LYS A 68 -4.44 13.13 8.87
N PHE A 69 -5.61 13.71 9.02
CA PHE A 69 -6.35 14.26 7.88
C PHE A 69 -5.86 15.68 7.60
N SER A 70 -5.58 16.00 6.34
CA SER A 70 -5.11 17.32 5.91
C SER A 70 -6.21 18.19 5.29
N SER A 71 -7.40 17.65 5.10
CA SER A 71 -8.56 18.38 4.57
C SER A 71 -9.87 17.85 5.14
N ASP A 72 -10.96 18.56 4.88
CA ASP A 72 -12.34 18.21 5.23
C ASP A 72 -13.03 17.30 4.19
N LYS A 73 -12.33 16.90 3.11
CA LYS A 73 -12.87 15.96 2.11
C LYS A 73 -13.42 14.69 2.75
N PHE A 74 -14.44 14.13 2.12
CA PHE A 74 -15.02 12.88 2.59
C PHE A 74 -13.99 11.75 2.55
N VAL A 75 -13.98 10.93 3.62
CA VAL A 75 -13.10 9.78 3.76
C VAL A 75 -13.92 8.52 3.82
N SER A 76 -13.50 7.50 3.07
CA SER A 76 -14.16 6.20 3.05
C SER A 76 -13.28 5.07 3.61
N ALA A 77 -13.94 4.08 4.22
CA ALA A 77 -13.31 2.84 4.69
C ALA A 77 -14.17 1.64 4.31
N LEU A 78 -13.63 0.78 3.44
CA LEU A 78 -14.30 -0.41 2.90
C LEU A 78 -13.39 -1.64 3.08
N PRO A 79 -13.14 -2.12 4.32
CA PRO A 79 -12.28 -3.29 4.55
C PRO A 79 -12.93 -4.59 4.10
N ASN A 80 -12.10 -5.63 4.03
CA ASN A 80 -12.57 -7.01 3.83
C ASN A 80 -13.25 -7.56 5.10
N ALA A 81 -14.09 -8.58 4.94
CA ALA A 81 -14.71 -9.32 6.05
C ALA A 81 -13.73 -10.21 6.83
N GLY A 82 -12.47 -9.86 6.85
CA GLY A 82 -11.35 -10.63 7.38
C GLY A 82 -10.34 -11.01 6.30
N TYR A 83 -9.35 -11.83 6.67
CA TYR A 83 -8.38 -12.33 5.70
C TYR A 83 -8.89 -13.61 5.03
N PRO A 84 -8.67 -13.73 3.70
CA PRO A 84 -9.07 -14.92 2.99
C PRO A 84 -8.19 -16.13 3.36
N TYR A 85 -8.83 -17.29 3.51
CA TYR A 85 -8.17 -18.59 3.55
C TYR A 85 -8.95 -19.60 2.72
N THR A 86 -8.28 -20.64 2.26
CA THR A 86 -8.91 -21.66 1.43
C THR A 86 -9.32 -22.86 2.29
N LEU A 87 -10.61 -23.18 2.29
CA LEU A 87 -11.14 -24.39 2.91
C LEU A 87 -11.90 -25.21 1.86
N ARG A 88 -11.46 -26.44 1.62
CA ARG A 88 -12.06 -27.35 0.63
C ARG A 88 -12.27 -26.71 -0.76
N GLY A 89 -11.25 -25.96 -1.22
CA GLY A 89 -11.29 -25.27 -2.52
C GLY A 89 -12.17 -24.01 -2.59
N LYS A 90 -12.75 -23.57 -1.47
CA LYS A 90 -13.53 -22.32 -1.39
C LYS A 90 -12.75 -21.28 -0.59
N THR A 91 -12.79 -20.02 -1.05
CA THR A 91 -12.28 -18.89 -0.30
C THR A 91 -13.28 -18.51 0.79
N ILE A 92 -12.79 -18.46 2.03
CA ILE A 92 -13.57 -18.07 3.22
C ILE A 92 -12.84 -16.90 3.88
N TYR A 93 -13.62 -15.99 4.47
CA TYR A 93 -13.08 -14.85 5.23
C TYR A 93 -13.26 -15.09 6.73
N SER A 94 -12.26 -14.70 7.53
CA SER A 94 -12.10 -15.14 8.94
C SER A 94 -12.91 -14.38 9.97
N ASN A 95 -13.51 -13.24 9.64
CA ASN A 95 -14.32 -12.46 10.57
C ASN A 95 -15.80 -12.85 10.56
N ASN A 96 -16.49 -12.50 11.65
CA ASN A 96 -17.96 -12.54 11.71
C ASN A 96 -18.55 -11.13 11.59
N ALA A 97 -19.82 -11.05 11.21
CA ALA A 97 -20.49 -9.78 10.92
C ALA A 97 -20.63 -8.86 12.14
N SER A 98 -20.84 -9.41 13.35
CA SER A 98 -20.95 -8.59 14.57
C SER A 98 -19.63 -7.95 14.95
N TYR A 99 -18.55 -8.72 14.93
CA TYR A 99 -17.20 -8.18 15.19
C TYR A 99 -16.79 -7.12 14.15
N TYR A 100 -17.15 -7.39 12.89
CA TYR A 100 -16.92 -6.43 11.81
C TYR A 100 -17.64 -5.10 12.09
N ALA A 101 -18.93 -5.15 12.42
CA ALA A 101 -19.75 -3.97 12.68
C ALA A 101 -19.21 -3.17 13.88
N GLU A 102 -18.78 -3.84 14.97
CA GLU A 102 -18.12 -3.21 16.13
C GLU A 102 -16.86 -2.45 15.71
N LYS A 103 -15.98 -3.08 14.92
CA LYS A 103 -14.74 -2.42 14.45
C LYS A 103 -15.01 -1.28 13.48
N MET A 104 -16.02 -1.39 12.66
CA MET A 104 -16.44 -0.31 11.77
C MET A 104 -17.03 0.89 12.53
N LYS A 105 -17.67 0.66 13.68
CA LYS A 105 -18.09 1.73 14.60
C LYS A 105 -16.90 2.49 15.17
N ASP A 106 -15.83 1.77 15.55
CA ASP A 106 -14.56 2.39 15.96
C ASP A 106 -13.98 3.26 14.84
N ILE A 107 -14.02 2.79 13.59
CA ILE A 107 -13.57 3.56 12.41
C ILE A 107 -14.45 4.80 12.18
N ALA A 108 -15.76 4.68 12.35
CA ALA A 108 -16.68 5.83 12.26
C ALA A 108 -16.31 6.93 13.27
N ALA A 109 -15.95 6.54 14.48
CA ALA A 109 -15.55 7.46 15.55
C ALA A 109 -14.25 8.24 15.25
N LEU A 110 -13.46 7.82 14.24
CA LEU A 110 -12.30 8.57 13.76
C LEU A 110 -12.65 9.71 12.80
N GLY A 111 -13.91 9.88 12.44
CA GLY A 111 -14.37 10.90 11.49
C GLY A 111 -14.47 10.41 10.05
N THR A 112 -14.53 9.09 9.83
CA THR A 112 -14.78 8.49 8.53
C THR A 112 -16.23 8.73 8.10
N ASP A 113 -16.45 9.17 6.87
CA ASP A 113 -17.76 9.60 6.36
C ASP A 113 -18.52 8.50 5.62
N ILE A 114 -17.81 7.63 4.90
CA ILE A 114 -18.37 6.60 4.04
C ILE A 114 -17.86 5.25 4.55
N LEU A 115 -18.78 4.42 5.01
CA LEU A 115 -18.50 3.12 5.60
C LEU A 115 -19.20 2.03 4.82
N GLY A 116 -18.54 0.92 4.64
CA GLY A 116 -19.07 -0.22 3.91
C GLY A 116 -18.13 -1.40 3.97
N GLY A 117 -18.09 -2.23 2.95
CA GLY A 117 -17.23 -3.39 2.92
C GLY A 117 -16.72 -3.74 1.54
N CYS A 118 -15.72 -4.61 1.49
CA CYS A 118 -15.13 -5.15 0.27
C CYS A 118 -15.25 -6.68 0.26
N CYS A 119 -14.18 -7.39 -0.05
CA CYS A 119 -14.21 -8.85 -0.24
C CYS A 119 -14.73 -9.60 1.00
N GLY A 120 -15.64 -10.53 0.77
CA GLY A 120 -16.22 -11.37 1.82
C GLY A 120 -17.35 -10.74 2.62
N THR A 121 -17.64 -9.44 2.48
CA THR A 121 -18.81 -8.82 3.11
C THR A 121 -20.11 -9.22 2.39
N THR A 122 -21.14 -9.48 3.16
CA THR A 122 -22.48 -9.86 2.69
C THR A 122 -23.50 -8.82 3.13
N PRO A 123 -24.75 -8.87 2.65
CA PRO A 123 -25.83 -8.01 3.13
C PRO A 123 -25.99 -8.03 4.66
N GLU A 124 -25.72 -9.16 5.33
CA GLU A 124 -25.75 -9.28 6.79
C GLU A 124 -24.74 -8.33 7.46
N TYR A 125 -23.52 -8.27 6.95
CA TYR A 125 -22.49 -7.36 7.45
C TYR A 125 -22.93 -5.90 7.38
N ILE A 126 -23.52 -5.52 6.25
CA ILE A 126 -23.99 -4.14 6.04
C ILE A 126 -25.21 -3.82 6.88
N ALA A 127 -26.12 -4.78 7.07
CA ALA A 127 -27.29 -4.59 7.94
C ALA A 127 -26.88 -4.38 9.40
N LEU A 128 -25.98 -5.21 9.93
CA LEU A 128 -25.46 -5.04 11.29
C LEU A 128 -24.68 -3.73 11.44
N LEU A 129 -23.81 -3.40 10.49
CA LEU A 129 -23.10 -2.12 10.48
C LEU A 129 -24.09 -0.94 10.49
N SER A 130 -25.12 -0.95 9.65
CA SER A 130 -26.13 0.10 9.60
C SER A 130 -26.85 0.25 10.94
N GLY A 131 -27.19 -0.87 11.59
CA GLY A 131 -27.79 -0.87 12.92
C GLY A 131 -26.90 -0.24 13.99
N GLU A 132 -25.62 -0.61 14.01
CA GLU A 132 -24.63 -0.08 14.97
C GLU A 132 -24.34 1.42 14.80
N LEU A 133 -24.57 1.97 13.61
CA LEU A 133 -24.27 3.37 13.30
C LEU A 133 -25.49 4.31 13.49
N GLN A 134 -26.70 3.80 13.69
CA GLN A 134 -27.92 4.64 13.75
C GLN A 134 -27.85 5.75 14.82
N ASP A 135 -27.26 5.43 15.98
CA ASP A 135 -27.17 6.35 17.11
C ASP A 135 -25.74 6.91 17.33
N VAL A 136 -24.83 6.68 16.37
CA VAL A 136 -23.46 7.18 16.46
C VAL A 136 -23.41 8.59 15.89
N PRO A 137 -23.12 9.62 16.70
CA PRO A 137 -22.96 10.97 16.17
C PRO A 137 -21.74 11.01 15.22
N LYS A 138 -21.90 11.76 14.13
CA LYS A 138 -20.78 11.98 13.20
C LYS A 138 -19.61 12.65 13.96
N ALA A 139 -18.49 11.95 14.05
CA ALA A 139 -17.28 12.51 14.64
C ALA A 139 -16.66 13.54 13.70
N ALA A 140 -16.18 14.66 14.25
CA ALA A 140 -15.41 15.63 13.49
C ALA A 140 -14.00 15.10 13.21
N LYS A 141 -13.54 15.22 11.97
CA LYS A 141 -12.15 14.93 11.61
C LYS A 141 -11.21 15.91 12.32
N LYS A 142 -10.11 15.39 12.84
CA LYS A 142 -8.99 16.23 13.29
C LYS A 142 -8.16 16.59 12.07
N ILE A 143 -8.35 17.81 11.56
CA ILE A 143 -7.54 18.32 10.45
C ILE A 143 -6.23 18.85 11.01
N GLU A 144 -5.11 18.33 10.52
CA GLU A 144 -3.77 18.74 10.91
C GLU A 144 -2.97 19.15 9.66
N ASN A 145 -2.13 20.16 9.78
CA ASN A 145 -1.16 20.46 8.73
C ASN A 145 -0.10 19.36 8.69
N VAL A 146 -0.28 18.43 7.78
CA VAL A 146 0.67 17.35 7.57
C VAL A 146 1.69 17.79 6.54
N VAL A 147 2.89 18.12 7.00
CA VAL A 147 4.02 18.31 6.10
C VAL A 147 4.56 16.91 5.77
N THR A 148 4.22 16.40 4.59
CA THR A 148 4.93 15.25 4.04
C THR A 148 6.32 15.75 3.65
N GLN A 149 7.34 15.27 4.35
CA GLN A 149 8.71 15.48 3.86
C GLN A 149 8.77 14.84 2.47
N GLU A 150 8.92 15.65 1.45
CA GLU A 150 9.40 15.15 0.17
C GLU A 150 10.76 14.51 0.46
N VAL A 151 10.79 13.20 0.46
CA VAL A 151 12.07 12.49 0.34
C VAL A 151 12.54 12.80 -1.07
N THR A 152 13.31 13.88 -1.21
CA THR A 152 14.03 14.20 -2.44
C THR A 152 15.02 13.06 -2.66
N ARG A 153 14.55 12.03 -3.35
CA ARG A 153 15.38 10.92 -3.75
C ARG A 153 16.28 11.42 -4.88
N THR A 154 17.57 11.48 -4.63
CA THR A 154 18.52 11.69 -5.71
C THR A 154 18.39 10.53 -6.69
N PRO A 155 18.15 10.79 -7.99
CA PRO A 155 18.08 9.73 -8.97
C PRO A 155 19.34 8.85 -8.92
N SER A 156 19.18 7.56 -9.02
CA SER A 156 20.32 6.65 -9.14
C SER A 156 21.01 6.83 -10.50
N ILE A 157 22.26 6.44 -10.60
CA ILE A 157 23.02 6.43 -11.88
C ILE A 157 22.24 5.65 -12.96
N PHE A 158 21.53 4.60 -12.54
CA PHE A 158 20.66 3.80 -13.41
C PHE A 158 19.46 4.62 -13.95
N GLU A 159 18.77 5.36 -13.09
CA GLU A 159 17.65 6.23 -13.49
C GLU A 159 18.10 7.37 -14.40
N GLU A 160 19.24 7.96 -14.11
CA GLU A 160 19.86 8.99 -14.99
C GLU A 160 20.18 8.44 -16.38
N LYS A 161 20.74 7.22 -16.46
CA LYS A 161 21.04 6.57 -17.72
C LYS A 161 19.79 6.32 -18.55
N LEU A 162 18.72 5.82 -17.91
CA LEU A 162 17.42 5.61 -18.57
C LEU A 162 16.80 6.93 -19.07
N SER A 163 16.90 8.00 -18.28
CA SER A 163 16.35 9.31 -18.68
C SER A 163 17.03 9.91 -19.91
N ARG A 164 18.31 9.54 -20.15
CA ARG A 164 19.04 9.90 -21.37
C ARG A 164 18.75 9.00 -22.57
N GLY A 165 17.87 7.98 -22.41
CA GLY A 165 17.54 7.02 -23.47
C GLY A 165 18.66 6.01 -23.77
N GLU A 166 19.61 5.84 -22.85
CA GLU A 166 20.72 4.90 -22.99
C GLU A 166 20.27 3.48 -22.65
N LYS A 167 20.92 2.48 -23.27
CA LYS A 167 20.69 1.07 -22.94
C LYS A 167 21.26 0.76 -21.56
N ALA A 168 20.47 0.07 -20.74
CA ALA A 168 20.88 -0.41 -19.43
C ALA A 168 21.06 -1.94 -19.42
N TYR A 169 22.09 -2.41 -18.73
CA TYR A 169 22.37 -3.82 -18.53
C TYR A 169 21.97 -4.23 -17.12
N ILE A 170 21.00 -5.15 -17.03
CA ILE A 170 20.45 -5.65 -15.77
C ILE A 170 20.78 -7.14 -15.67
N VAL A 171 21.28 -7.56 -14.52
CA VAL A 171 21.59 -8.97 -14.25
C VAL A 171 20.94 -9.40 -12.95
N GLU A 172 20.23 -10.53 -12.96
CA GLU A 172 19.69 -11.13 -11.76
C GLU A 172 20.70 -12.08 -11.10
N LEU A 173 20.84 -11.98 -9.78
CA LEU A 173 21.57 -12.92 -8.94
C LEU A 173 20.62 -13.55 -7.93
N ASP A 174 20.72 -14.86 -7.79
CA ASP A 174 19.97 -15.59 -6.77
C ASP A 174 20.67 -15.54 -5.41
N PRO A 175 19.98 -15.16 -4.32
CA PRO A 175 20.51 -15.31 -2.97
C PRO A 175 20.88 -16.76 -2.66
N PRO A 176 21.90 -17.02 -1.86
CA PRO A 176 22.32 -18.38 -1.52
C PRO A 176 21.32 -19.05 -0.56
N PHE A 177 21.35 -20.39 -0.52
CA PHE A 177 20.57 -21.18 0.45
C PHE A 177 21.19 -21.19 1.86
N SER A 178 22.45 -20.83 1.98
CA SER A 178 23.22 -20.84 3.22
C SER A 178 23.54 -19.42 3.69
N GLU A 179 24.15 -19.30 4.86
CA GLU A 179 24.64 -18.04 5.41
C GLU A 179 25.88 -17.51 4.66
N ASP A 180 26.51 -18.33 3.82
CA ASP A 180 27.68 -17.93 3.04
C ASP A 180 27.30 -17.21 1.74
N ALA A 181 27.44 -15.89 1.75
CA ALA A 181 27.20 -15.02 0.60
C ALA A 181 28.45 -14.86 -0.31
N SER A 182 29.59 -15.50 -0.01
CA SER A 182 30.87 -15.23 -0.68
C SER A 182 30.81 -15.38 -2.20
N LYS A 183 30.10 -16.40 -2.69
CA LYS A 183 29.94 -16.64 -4.13
C LYS A 183 29.14 -15.54 -4.82
N VAL A 184 28.05 -15.10 -4.21
CA VAL A 184 27.16 -14.04 -4.75
C VAL A 184 27.89 -12.71 -4.71
N MET A 185 28.59 -12.41 -3.61
CA MET A 185 29.38 -11.19 -3.46
C MET A 185 30.49 -11.10 -4.51
N LYS A 186 31.20 -12.23 -4.78
CA LYS A 186 32.18 -12.30 -5.86
C LYS A 186 31.53 -12.10 -7.24
N GLY A 187 30.38 -12.71 -7.47
CA GLY A 187 29.62 -12.51 -8.71
C GLY A 187 29.24 -11.04 -8.93
N ALA A 188 28.78 -10.34 -7.89
CA ALA A 188 28.47 -8.93 -7.95
C ALA A 188 29.71 -8.05 -8.26
N GLU A 189 30.88 -8.38 -7.69
CA GLU A 189 32.14 -7.69 -8.01
C GLU A 189 32.57 -7.91 -9.46
N ASP A 190 32.36 -9.10 -10.00
CA ASP A 190 32.69 -9.40 -11.38
C ASP A 190 31.73 -8.72 -12.35
N LEU A 191 30.43 -8.66 -12.02
CA LEU A 191 29.42 -7.89 -12.77
C LEU A 191 29.73 -6.39 -12.79
N ARG A 192 30.19 -5.82 -11.68
CA ARG A 192 30.68 -4.43 -11.66
C ARG A 192 31.77 -4.17 -12.68
N LYS A 193 32.76 -5.09 -12.79
CA LYS A 193 33.85 -4.98 -13.79
C LYS A 193 33.35 -5.04 -15.22
N CYS A 194 32.18 -5.68 -15.44
CA CYS A 194 31.51 -5.74 -16.71
C CYS A 194 30.59 -4.55 -17.01
N ASN A 195 30.62 -3.49 -16.18
CA ASN A 195 29.79 -2.29 -16.30
C ASN A 195 28.27 -2.59 -16.31
N VAL A 196 27.82 -3.54 -15.47
CA VAL A 196 26.41 -3.78 -15.24
C VAL A 196 25.81 -2.60 -14.46
N ASP A 197 24.65 -2.12 -14.89
CA ASP A 197 24.00 -0.92 -14.35
C ASP A 197 23.12 -1.22 -13.13
N LEU A 198 22.50 -2.41 -13.10
CA LEU A 198 21.61 -2.85 -12.01
C LEU A 198 21.77 -4.33 -11.76
N ILE A 199 21.83 -4.71 -10.48
CA ILE A 199 21.73 -6.11 -10.05
C ILE A 199 20.40 -6.30 -9.34
N THR A 200 19.58 -7.20 -9.84
CA THR A 200 18.34 -7.64 -9.16
C THR A 200 18.61 -8.90 -8.35
N LEU A 201 17.91 -9.01 -7.22
CA LEU A 201 17.94 -10.20 -6.38
C LEU A 201 16.52 -10.78 -6.30
N SER A 202 16.38 -12.06 -6.65
CA SER A 202 15.11 -12.76 -6.53
C SER A 202 14.78 -13.02 -5.05
N ASP A 203 13.54 -12.77 -4.64
CA ASP A 203 13.07 -13.15 -3.30
C ASP A 203 12.50 -14.57 -3.33
N SER A 204 13.15 -15.47 -2.58
CA SER A 204 12.71 -16.87 -2.41
C SER A 204 12.30 -17.57 -3.73
N PRO A 205 13.16 -17.55 -4.77
CA PRO A 205 12.81 -18.12 -6.07
C PRO A 205 12.45 -19.60 -5.94
N MET A 206 11.46 -20.02 -6.72
CA MET A 206 10.86 -21.36 -6.68
C MET A 206 10.27 -21.75 -5.31
N ALA A 207 9.79 -20.78 -4.53
CA ALA A 207 9.22 -20.96 -3.18
C ALA A 207 10.16 -21.66 -2.19
N ARG A 208 11.47 -21.46 -2.32
CA ARG A 208 12.49 -22.01 -1.42
C ARG A 208 13.12 -20.89 -0.59
N ALA A 209 13.16 -21.08 0.72
CA ALA A 209 13.81 -20.14 1.63
C ALA A 209 15.30 -19.96 1.26
N ARG A 210 15.71 -18.70 1.19
CA ARG A 210 17.09 -18.28 0.88
C ARG A 210 17.52 -17.16 1.84
N MET A 211 18.75 -16.70 1.72
CA MET A 211 19.20 -15.51 2.40
C MET A 211 18.29 -14.32 2.02
N ASP A 212 18.00 -13.45 2.99
CA ASP A 212 17.18 -12.24 2.77
C ASP A 212 17.75 -11.37 1.64
N ALA A 213 16.94 -11.19 0.59
CA ALA A 213 17.35 -10.47 -0.62
C ALA A 213 17.63 -8.98 -0.35
N GLY A 214 16.86 -8.36 0.55
CA GLY A 214 17.01 -6.94 0.89
C GLY A 214 18.33 -6.67 1.63
N GLN A 215 18.68 -7.49 2.62
CA GLN A 215 19.95 -7.36 3.35
C GLN A 215 21.16 -7.65 2.45
N LEU A 216 21.01 -8.64 1.55
CA LEU A 216 22.06 -8.96 0.58
C LEU A 216 22.24 -7.82 -0.43
N ALA A 217 21.18 -7.18 -0.90
CA ALA A 217 21.24 -6.01 -1.78
C ALA A 217 22.02 -4.87 -1.15
N VAL A 218 21.73 -4.55 0.11
CA VAL A 218 22.48 -3.51 0.85
C VAL A 218 23.98 -3.83 0.90
N LYS A 219 24.36 -5.08 1.19
CA LYS A 219 25.78 -5.49 1.22
C LYS A 219 26.45 -5.38 -0.16
N ILE A 220 25.75 -5.79 -1.22
CA ILE A 220 26.25 -5.69 -2.60
C ILE A 220 26.44 -4.24 -2.97
N GLN A 221 25.45 -3.37 -2.73
CA GLN A 221 25.52 -1.95 -3.04
C GLN A 221 26.68 -1.25 -2.30
N GLN A 222 26.82 -1.52 -0.99
CA GLN A 222 27.90 -0.96 -0.19
C GLN A 222 29.30 -1.36 -0.70
N LYS A 223 29.44 -2.59 -1.20
CA LYS A 223 30.73 -3.12 -1.66
C LYS A 223 31.04 -2.77 -3.11
N THR A 224 30.05 -2.72 -3.96
CA THR A 224 30.23 -2.56 -5.42
C THR A 224 29.86 -1.17 -5.93
N GLY A 225 28.94 -0.48 -5.28
CA GLY A 225 28.33 0.75 -5.78
C GLY A 225 27.35 0.56 -6.94
N VAL A 226 27.04 -0.70 -7.33
CA VAL A 226 26.03 -1.00 -8.35
C VAL A 226 24.64 -0.86 -7.73
N ALA A 227 23.69 -0.29 -8.48
CA ALA A 227 22.30 -0.12 -8.05
C ALA A 227 21.55 -1.46 -7.95
#